data_4251afe7563bc50559b2fb889ab22dbb
#
_entry.id   4251afe7563bc50559b2fb889ab22dbb
#
_cell.length_a   1.000
_cell.length_b   1.000
_cell.length_c   1.000
_cell.angle_alpha   90.00
_cell.angle_beta   90.00
_cell.angle_gamma   90.00
#
_symmetry.space_group_name_H-M   'P 1'
#
loop_
_entity.id
_entity.type
_entity.pdbx_description
1 polymer ?
#
loop_
_entity_poly.entity_id
_entity_poly.type
_entity_poly.pdbx_seq_one_letter_code
_entity_poly.pdbx_strand_id
1 'polypeptide(L)'
;MTESSSSVLHVRIEGKLSFWENFVYGLQHMFLIGMSAVVTPMIFFGAFAQAGPLALTFDQVAYLVGAMLIGAGLVTLTQSAILLRLPIAQGQNIIIIVLMISTVYAYGWGVTFAGLLFAGILATLCTLPFSKGIIGWLAKSITPAPVYGTLILLIGLTMAPQVAFGAMIMPAGAPIDGVNVVLALISFLVPLLLMFFVKKGFFRNSAVLIGLIFAVIVAVIIGRVDFSGVATAQWITIPRVFPLGFTFDLGPVVITTLLLFVGYLAAIAEAVGVYHVTAEMDGQKLDKTRVNKGIFGETFGSTITGIFGSVPTTSYAQNLGLIAMTGVGARSVMTFCAILLIILGFVYKLGAIAAAIPMAIYGGTLLSVLAMLIAVGISSLAKMNWNDTNMAIVGTGCAVGVGAIFWNLSGAAAGTLQSLHPIWQIFLGNPALLGFLVAWILHSIFVLPKKTAVVSVKTA
;
A
#
# COMPACT_ATOMS: atom_id res chain seq x y z
N MET A 1 -22.97 33.96 -11.56
CA MET A 1 -22.90 33.69 -10.11
C MET A 1 -22.36 32.29 -9.94
N THR A 2 -21.08 32.17 -9.59
CA THR A 2 -20.42 30.89 -9.33
C THR A 2 -20.86 30.42 -7.95
N GLU A 3 -21.62 29.33 -7.87
CA GLU A 3 -21.90 28.65 -6.61
C GLU A 3 -20.55 28.31 -5.96
N SER A 4 -20.20 29.01 -4.90
CA SER A 4 -19.12 28.62 -4.03
C SER A 4 -19.57 27.33 -3.33
N SER A 5 -19.03 26.18 -3.76
CA SER A 5 -19.19 24.95 -3.01
C SER A 5 -18.70 25.22 -1.57
N SER A 6 -19.62 25.15 -0.61
CA SER A 6 -19.30 25.40 0.79
C SER A 6 -18.25 24.34 1.23
N SER A 7 -17.13 24.81 1.76
CA SER A 7 -16.12 23.92 2.36
C SER A 7 -16.76 23.11 3.50
N VAL A 8 -16.50 21.80 3.51
CA VAL A 8 -16.90 20.92 4.61
C VAL A 8 -15.94 21.06 5.81
N LEU A 9 -14.80 21.75 5.60
CA LEU A 9 -13.76 21.89 6.59
C LEU A 9 -14.00 23.12 7.50
N HIS A 10 -13.89 22.94 8.81
CA HIS A 10 -13.85 24.02 9.78
C HIS A 10 -12.52 24.78 9.71
N VAL A 11 -11.41 24.05 9.53
CA VAL A 11 -10.09 24.62 9.29
C VAL A 11 -9.67 24.28 7.87
N ARG A 12 -9.56 25.29 7.03
CA ARG A 12 -9.22 25.15 5.60
C ARG A 12 -7.75 24.74 5.39
N ILE A 13 -7.40 24.36 4.17
CA ILE A 13 -6.07 23.84 3.81
C ILE A 13 -4.92 24.78 4.18
N GLU A 14 -5.09 26.10 3.98
CA GLU A 14 -4.11 27.12 4.38
C GLU A 14 -4.44 27.72 5.77
N GLY A 15 -5.35 27.11 6.53
CA GLY A 15 -5.71 27.53 7.87
C GLY A 15 -4.55 27.44 8.85
N LYS A 16 -4.50 28.38 9.80
CA LYS A 16 -3.46 28.42 10.83
C LYS A 16 -3.99 27.78 12.10
N LEU A 17 -3.18 26.91 12.68
CA LEU A 17 -3.40 26.25 13.96
C LEU A 17 -2.25 26.58 14.91
N SER A 18 -2.50 26.52 16.21
CA SER A 18 -1.45 26.60 17.23
C SER A 18 -0.49 25.42 17.13
N PHE A 19 0.66 25.51 17.79
CA PHE A 19 1.64 24.43 17.85
C PHE A 19 1.00 23.13 18.41
N TRP A 20 0.25 23.23 19.50
CA TRP A 20 -0.35 22.07 20.17
C TRP A 20 -1.47 21.43 19.35
N GLU A 21 -2.29 22.22 18.66
CA GLU A 21 -3.31 21.68 17.75
C GLU A 21 -2.66 20.92 16.59
N ASN A 22 -1.64 21.52 15.96
CA ASN A 22 -0.88 20.84 14.91
C ASN A 22 -0.23 19.55 15.41
N PHE A 23 0.33 19.55 16.62
CA PHE A 23 0.95 18.39 17.23
C PHE A 23 -0.09 17.29 17.50
N VAL A 24 -1.21 17.60 18.13
CA VAL A 24 -2.24 16.61 18.48
C VAL A 24 -2.88 16.00 17.23
N TYR A 25 -3.27 16.83 16.26
CA TYR A 25 -3.83 16.32 15.00
C TYR A 25 -2.76 15.59 14.17
N GLY A 26 -1.53 16.10 14.13
CA GLY A 26 -0.40 15.45 13.48
C GLY A 26 -0.12 14.06 14.05
N LEU A 27 -0.18 13.93 15.38
CA LEU A 27 -0.02 12.65 16.08
C LEU A 27 -1.12 11.64 15.71
N GLN A 28 -2.37 12.08 15.56
CA GLN A 28 -3.46 11.21 15.12
C GLN A 28 -3.21 10.65 13.71
N HIS A 29 -2.79 11.50 12.77
CA HIS A 29 -2.43 11.08 11.42
C HIS A 29 -1.19 10.19 11.41
N MET A 30 -0.19 10.50 12.23
CA MET A 30 1.02 9.70 12.38
C MET A 30 0.70 8.26 12.84
N PHE A 31 -0.19 8.07 13.81
CA PHE A 31 -0.60 6.73 14.23
C PHE A 31 -1.27 5.95 13.11
N LEU A 32 -2.10 6.60 12.29
CA LEU A 32 -2.79 5.95 11.18
C LEU A 32 -1.81 5.49 10.09
N ILE A 33 -0.81 6.32 9.75
CA ILE A 33 0.17 6.04 8.72
C ILE A 33 1.26 5.11 9.23
N GLY A 34 1.73 5.34 10.45
CA GLY A 34 2.78 4.54 11.09
C GLY A 34 2.46 3.05 11.11
N MET A 35 1.16 2.70 11.16
CA MET A 35 0.71 1.32 11.00
C MET A 35 1.22 0.67 9.72
N SER A 36 1.10 1.33 8.57
CA SER A 36 1.55 0.74 7.30
C SER A 36 3.06 0.52 7.29
N ALA A 37 3.81 1.43 7.89
CA ALA A 37 5.27 1.32 8.01
C ALA A 37 5.72 0.17 8.93
N VAL A 38 4.92 -0.17 9.94
CA VAL A 38 5.18 -1.31 10.84
C VAL A 38 4.71 -2.61 10.22
N VAL A 39 3.51 -2.65 9.66
CA VAL A 39 2.91 -3.89 9.13
C VAL A 39 3.63 -4.36 7.86
N THR A 40 4.11 -3.47 7.01
CA THR A 40 4.74 -3.86 5.74
C THR A 40 5.99 -4.74 5.89
N PRO A 41 6.99 -4.42 6.74
CA PRO A 41 8.12 -5.33 6.98
C PRO A 41 7.67 -6.68 7.53
N MET A 42 6.60 -6.71 8.31
CA MET A 42 6.06 -7.95 8.86
C MET A 42 5.34 -8.81 7.81
N ILE A 43 4.72 -8.17 6.80
CA ILE A 43 4.20 -8.90 5.62
C ILE A 43 5.37 -9.60 4.90
N PHE A 44 6.48 -8.92 4.68
CA PHE A 44 7.67 -9.53 4.08
C PHE A 44 8.27 -10.62 4.97
N PHE A 45 8.38 -10.37 6.27
CA PHE A 45 8.89 -11.37 7.21
C PHE A 45 8.03 -12.64 7.17
N GLY A 46 6.70 -12.52 7.19
CA GLY A 46 5.79 -13.65 7.09
C GLY A 46 5.84 -14.35 5.73
N ALA A 47 5.84 -13.59 4.64
CA ALA A 47 5.91 -14.14 3.29
C ALA A 47 7.18 -14.99 3.08
N PHE A 48 8.32 -14.56 3.62
CA PHE A 48 9.61 -15.22 3.39
C PHE A 48 10.11 -16.06 4.58
N ALA A 49 9.34 -16.25 5.62
CA ALA A 49 9.75 -16.95 6.85
C ALA A 49 10.34 -18.35 6.60
N GLN A 50 9.86 -19.06 5.56
CA GLN A 50 10.35 -20.38 5.16
C GLN A 50 11.16 -20.38 3.86
N ALA A 51 11.49 -19.21 3.34
CA ALA A 51 12.11 -19.09 2.02
C ALA A 51 13.67 -19.15 2.07
N GLY A 52 14.24 -19.73 3.11
CA GLY A 52 15.68 -19.94 3.24
C GLY A 52 16.48 -18.62 3.12
N PRO A 53 17.33 -18.47 2.07
CA PRO A 53 18.15 -17.27 1.90
C PRO A 53 17.38 -15.96 1.73
N LEU A 54 16.08 -16.03 1.41
CA LEU A 54 15.21 -14.87 1.23
C LEU A 54 14.57 -14.41 2.55
N ALA A 55 14.65 -15.23 3.61
CA ALA A 55 14.11 -14.91 4.92
C ALA A 55 14.79 -13.67 5.52
N LEU A 56 13.98 -12.77 6.08
CA LEU A 56 14.49 -11.58 6.75
C LEU A 56 14.94 -11.91 8.17
N THR A 57 16.05 -11.33 8.60
CA THR A 57 16.49 -11.39 9.99
C THR A 57 15.74 -10.37 10.85
N PHE A 58 15.77 -10.56 12.18
CA PHE A 58 15.22 -9.60 13.14
C PHE A 58 15.75 -8.17 12.92
N ASP A 59 17.07 -8.03 12.71
CA ASP A 59 17.75 -6.74 12.46
C ASP A 59 17.25 -6.09 11.16
N GLN A 60 17.07 -6.87 10.09
CA GLN A 60 16.55 -6.36 8.83
C GLN A 60 15.10 -5.87 8.96
N VAL A 61 14.26 -6.62 9.67
CA VAL A 61 12.87 -6.22 9.93
C VAL A 61 12.83 -4.93 10.75
N ALA A 62 13.60 -4.86 11.85
CA ALA A 62 13.67 -3.67 12.70
C ALA A 62 14.16 -2.44 11.91
N TYR A 63 15.17 -2.63 11.06
CA TYR A 63 15.66 -1.57 10.17
C TYR A 63 14.60 -1.08 9.19
N LEU A 64 13.90 -2.02 8.51
CA LEU A 64 12.90 -1.69 7.50
C LEU A 64 11.73 -0.88 8.07
N VAL A 65 11.30 -1.15 9.31
CA VAL A 65 10.28 -0.34 9.99
C VAL A 65 10.72 1.12 10.06
N GLY A 66 11.96 1.38 10.50
CA GLY A 66 12.52 2.73 10.54
C GLY A 66 12.61 3.39 9.16
N ALA A 67 13.12 2.66 8.17
CA ALA A 67 13.22 3.14 6.80
C ALA A 67 11.87 3.51 6.18
N MET A 68 10.82 2.72 6.46
CA MET A 68 9.47 2.98 5.97
C MET A 68 8.81 4.16 6.68
N LEU A 69 9.05 4.35 7.98
CA LEU A 69 8.59 5.54 8.71
C LEU A 69 9.26 6.82 8.15
N ILE A 70 10.57 6.79 7.97
CA ILE A 70 11.32 7.92 7.37
C ILE A 70 10.80 8.19 5.95
N GLY A 71 10.64 7.15 5.14
CA GLY A 71 10.16 7.25 3.76
C GLY A 71 8.77 7.89 3.69
N ALA A 72 7.81 7.38 4.46
CA ALA A 72 6.46 7.93 4.54
C ALA A 72 6.48 9.41 5.01
N GLY A 73 7.31 9.72 6.02
CA GLY A 73 7.47 11.07 6.53
C GLY A 73 8.05 12.04 5.49
N LEU A 74 9.14 11.67 4.81
CA LEU A 74 9.78 12.52 3.79
C LEU A 74 8.84 12.81 2.61
N VAL A 75 8.13 11.79 2.10
CA VAL A 75 7.20 11.97 1.00
C VAL A 75 5.97 12.77 1.44
N THR A 76 5.43 12.54 2.65
CA THR A 76 4.35 13.35 3.23
C THR A 76 4.76 14.82 3.34
N LEU A 77 5.96 15.10 3.84
CA LEU A 77 6.48 16.46 4.00
C LEU A 77 6.59 17.18 2.65
N THR A 78 7.22 16.54 1.68
CA THR A 78 7.41 17.12 0.35
C THR A 78 6.07 17.35 -0.37
N GLN A 79 5.14 16.43 -0.26
CA GLN A 79 3.81 16.55 -0.86
C GLN A 79 2.99 17.67 -0.22
N SER A 80 2.84 17.65 1.10
CA SER A 80 1.95 18.56 1.79
C SER A 80 2.51 19.98 1.86
N ALA A 81 3.82 20.12 2.10
CA ALA A 81 4.43 21.45 2.29
C ALA A 81 4.82 22.11 0.96
N ILE A 82 5.31 21.35 -0.04
CA ILE A 82 6.03 21.91 -1.19
C ILE A 82 5.28 21.71 -2.52
N LEU A 83 5.00 20.44 -2.87
CA LEU A 83 4.63 20.09 -4.25
C LEU A 83 3.11 20.18 -4.49
N LEU A 84 2.34 19.29 -3.87
CA LEU A 84 0.90 19.22 -4.05
C LEU A 84 0.16 20.27 -3.19
N ARG A 85 0.69 20.57 -2.00
CA ARG A 85 0.13 21.52 -1.05
C ARG A 85 -1.31 21.21 -0.63
N LEU A 86 -1.57 19.93 -0.37
CA LEU A 86 -2.80 19.42 0.21
C LEU A 86 -2.48 18.67 1.51
N PRO A 87 -3.45 18.54 2.44
CA PRO A 87 -3.27 17.77 3.68
C PRO A 87 -3.32 16.27 3.38
N ILE A 88 -2.30 15.78 2.69
CA ILE A 88 -2.20 14.38 2.27
C ILE A 88 -1.03 13.73 2.99
N ALA A 89 -1.30 12.59 3.58
CA ALA A 89 -0.31 11.74 4.17
C ALA A 89 -0.02 10.51 3.29
N GLN A 90 1.22 10.07 3.32
CA GLN A 90 1.76 9.01 2.48
C GLN A 90 2.01 7.75 3.29
N GLY A 91 1.55 6.60 2.79
CA GLY A 91 1.83 5.30 3.39
C GLY A 91 2.24 4.26 2.34
N GLN A 92 2.82 3.14 2.77
CA GLN A 92 3.32 2.10 1.87
C GLN A 92 2.19 1.51 1.02
N ASN A 93 2.43 1.40 -0.29
CA ASN A 93 1.43 0.92 -1.24
C ASN A 93 1.36 -0.60 -1.25
N ILE A 94 0.19 -1.15 -0.92
CA ILE A 94 -0.01 -2.60 -0.82
C ILE A 94 0.10 -3.29 -2.18
N ILE A 95 -0.25 -2.64 -3.28
CA ILE A 95 -0.15 -3.21 -4.63
C ILE A 95 1.31 -3.50 -4.97
N ILE A 96 2.18 -2.53 -4.69
CA ILE A 96 3.62 -2.68 -4.92
C ILE A 96 4.22 -3.74 -3.98
N ILE A 97 3.77 -3.82 -2.72
CA ILE A 97 4.20 -4.86 -1.77
C ILE A 97 3.95 -6.26 -2.34
N VAL A 98 2.75 -6.49 -2.88
CA VAL A 98 2.38 -7.78 -3.48
C VAL A 98 3.27 -8.13 -4.68
N LEU A 99 3.53 -7.16 -5.54
CA LEU A 99 4.41 -7.34 -6.69
C LEU A 99 5.87 -7.58 -6.25
N MET A 100 6.34 -6.89 -5.21
CA MET A 100 7.67 -7.13 -4.64
C MET A 100 7.80 -8.55 -4.09
N ILE A 101 6.79 -9.08 -3.41
CA ILE A 101 6.84 -10.47 -2.92
C ILE A 101 7.08 -11.44 -4.08
N SER A 102 6.34 -11.28 -5.17
CA SER A 102 6.50 -12.15 -6.35
C SER A 102 7.88 -12.03 -7.02
N THR A 103 8.41 -10.81 -7.11
CA THR A 103 9.73 -10.58 -7.72
C THR A 103 10.87 -11.05 -6.82
N VAL A 104 10.73 -10.95 -5.49
CA VAL A 104 11.71 -11.49 -4.55
C VAL A 104 11.75 -13.03 -4.61
N TYR A 105 10.61 -13.70 -4.69
CA TYR A 105 10.60 -15.16 -4.90
C TYR A 105 11.27 -15.58 -6.18
N ALA A 106 11.09 -14.82 -7.27
CA ALA A 106 11.64 -15.16 -8.57
C ALA A 106 13.14 -14.83 -8.71
N TYR A 107 13.58 -13.72 -8.15
CA TYR A 107 14.89 -13.14 -8.44
C TYR A 107 15.67 -12.66 -7.22
N GLY A 108 15.10 -12.72 -6.03
CA GLY A 108 15.72 -12.26 -4.78
C GLY A 108 15.61 -10.74 -4.55
N TRP A 109 16.03 -10.33 -3.34
CA TRP A 109 15.90 -8.95 -2.87
C TRP A 109 16.71 -7.96 -3.71
N GLY A 110 17.96 -8.30 -4.06
CA GLY A 110 18.83 -7.37 -4.78
C GLY A 110 18.31 -6.97 -6.15
N VAL A 111 17.79 -7.92 -6.94
CA VAL A 111 17.15 -7.67 -8.24
C VAL A 111 15.85 -6.91 -8.06
N THR A 112 15.06 -7.24 -7.03
CA THR A 112 13.79 -6.54 -6.76
C THR A 112 14.03 -5.07 -6.42
N PHE A 113 15.02 -4.72 -5.59
CA PHE A 113 15.36 -3.33 -5.30
C PHE A 113 15.96 -2.59 -6.50
N ALA A 114 16.74 -3.27 -7.35
CA ALA A 114 17.19 -2.69 -8.61
C ALA A 114 16.01 -2.37 -9.53
N GLY A 115 15.09 -3.33 -9.73
CA GLY A 115 13.88 -3.13 -10.52
C GLY A 115 12.97 -2.04 -9.96
N LEU A 116 12.86 -1.94 -8.61
CA LEU A 116 12.09 -0.90 -7.94
C LEU A 116 12.67 0.49 -8.21
N LEU A 117 13.99 0.64 -8.15
CA LEU A 117 14.68 1.88 -8.49
C LEU A 117 14.37 2.31 -9.93
N PHE A 118 14.56 1.42 -10.90
CA PHE A 118 14.32 1.74 -12.30
C PHE A 118 12.83 1.97 -12.62
N ALA A 119 11.92 1.24 -11.98
CA ALA A 119 10.48 1.49 -12.11
C ALA A 119 10.10 2.88 -11.57
N GLY A 120 10.65 3.28 -10.43
CA GLY A 120 10.44 4.60 -9.86
C GLY A 120 11.05 5.71 -10.73
N ILE A 121 12.24 5.52 -11.28
CA ILE A 121 12.86 6.45 -12.25
C ILE A 121 11.95 6.58 -13.49
N LEU A 122 11.49 5.47 -14.06
CA LEU A 122 10.61 5.46 -15.23
C LEU A 122 9.29 6.19 -14.93
N ALA A 123 8.66 5.91 -13.79
CA ALA A 123 7.43 6.58 -13.36
C ALA A 123 7.66 8.10 -13.19
N THR A 124 8.77 8.49 -12.58
CA THR A 124 9.15 9.91 -12.40
C THR A 124 9.39 10.60 -13.74
N LEU A 125 10.13 9.97 -14.66
CA LEU A 125 10.36 10.51 -16.01
C LEU A 125 9.05 10.73 -16.78
N CYS A 126 8.08 9.83 -16.61
CA CYS A 126 6.75 9.99 -17.23
C CYS A 126 5.94 11.20 -16.69
N THR A 127 6.34 11.82 -15.58
CA THR A 127 5.72 13.05 -15.07
C THR A 127 6.33 14.34 -15.60
N LEU A 128 7.50 14.28 -16.22
CA LEU A 128 8.23 15.45 -16.70
C LEU A 128 7.56 16.06 -17.95
N PRO A 129 7.78 17.36 -18.22
CA PRO A 129 7.10 18.06 -19.31
C PRO A 129 7.28 17.45 -20.70
N PHE A 130 8.43 16.82 -20.96
CA PHE A 130 8.69 16.16 -22.25
C PHE A 130 7.85 14.90 -22.49
N SER A 131 7.30 14.29 -21.42
CA SER A 131 6.43 13.11 -21.52
C SER A 131 5.04 13.42 -22.09
N LYS A 132 4.72 14.70 -22.32
CA LYS A 132 3.43 15.16 -22.87
C LYS A 132 2.19 14.57 -22.17
N GLY A 133 2.30 14.27 -20.88
CA GLY A 133 1.20 13.74 -20.08
C GLY A 133 0.95 12.24 -20.25
N ILE A 134 1.93 11.48 -20.72
CA ILE A 134 1.88 10.01 -20.85
C ILE A 134 1.39 9.36 -19.54
N ILE A 135 1.90 9.81 -18.39
CA ILE A 135 1.49 9.26 -17.10
C ILE A 135 -0.02 9.38 -16.86
N GLY A 136 -0.62 10.52 -17.25
CA GLY A 136 -2.05 10.74 -17.14
C GLY A 136 -2.86 9.83 -18.08
N TRP A 137 -2.35 9.54 -19.26
CA TRP A 137 -2.97 8.61 -20.19
C TRP A 137 -2.89 7.16 -19.67
N LEU A 138 -1.71 6.73 -19.22
CA LEU A 138 -1.49 5.41 -18.63
C LEU A 138 -2.37 5.21 -17.37
N ALA A 139 -2.38 6.17 -16.46
CA ALA A 139 -3.22 6.11 -15.28
C ALA A 139 -4.71 5.98 -15.65
N LYS A 140 -5.19 6.74 -16.65
CA LYS A 140 -6.57 6.63 -17.14
C LYS A 140 -6.93 5.27 -17.73
N SER A 141 -5.99 4.52 -18.27
CA SER A 141 -6.25 3.17 -18.79
C SER A 141 -6.47 2.14 -17.69
N ILE A 142 -5.94 2.38 -16.50
CA ILE A 142 -6.00 1.48 -15.33
C ILE A 142 -7.12 1.88 -14.37
N THR A 143 -7.47 3.17 -14.29
CA THR A 143 -8.49 3.72 -13.39
C THR A 143 -9.93 3.23 -13.61
N PRO A 144 -10.37 2.73 -14.80
CA PRO A 144 -11.74 2.28 -14.94
C PRO A 144 -12.12 1.23 -13.91
N ALA A 145 -13.32 1.37 -13.33
CA ALA A 145 -13.79 0.50 -12.26
C ALA A 145 -13.70 -1.01 -12.56
N PRO A 146 -13.98 -1.50 -13.79
CA PRO A 146 -13.78 -2.91 -14.12
C PRO A 146 -12.35 -3.40 -13.97
N VAL A 147 -11.36 -2.54 -14.26
CA VAL A 147 -9.93 -2.88 -14.20
C VAL A 147 -9.40 -2.72 -12.78
N TYR A 148 -9.55 -1.52 -12.22
CA TYR A 148 -9.03 -1.16 -10.90
C TYR A 148 -9.73 -1.93 -9.77
N GLY A 149 -11.07 -2.06 -9.84
CA GLY A 149 -11.83 -2.81 -8.85
C GLY A 149 -11.48 -4.30 -8.85
N THR A 150 -11.27 -4.89 -10.03
CA THR A 150 -10.81 -6.28 -10.15
C THR A 150 -9.41 -6.47 -9.55
N LEU A 151 -8.49 -5.53 -9.80
CA LEU A 151 -7.15 -5.57 -9.20
C LEU A 151 -7.20 -5.59 -7.68
N ILE A 152 -7.90 -4.61 -7.07
CA ILE A 152 -7.98 -4.49 -5.60
C ILE A 152 -8.65 -5.72 -4.98
N LEU A 153 -9.75 -6.17 -5.58
CA LEU A 153 -10.45 -7.36 -5.11
C LEU A 153 -9.52 -8.58 -5.11
N LEU A 154 -8.82 -8.82 -6.21
CA LEU A 154 -7.91 -9.96 -6.36
C LEU A 154 -6.70 -9.87 -5.43
N ILE A 155 -6.17 -8.67 -5.14
CA ILE A 155 -5.10 -8.50 -4.15
C ILE A 155 -5.57 -9.00 -2.78
N GLY A 156 -6.75 -8.57 -2.32
CA GLY A 156 -7.30 -9.01 -1.05
C GLY A 156 -7.51 -10.52 -1.01
N LEU A 157 -8.10 -11.10 -2.06
CA LEU A 157 -8.35 -12.54 -2.17
C LEU A 157 -7.07 -13.37 -2.26
N THR A 158 -6.03 -12.88 -2.92
CA THR A 158 -4.74 -13.58 -3.06
C THR A 158 -3.96 -13.58 -1.75
N MET A 159 -3.91 -12.42 -1.08
CA MET A 159 -3.11 -12.26 0.13
C MET A 159 -3.74 -12.92 1.36
N ALA A 160 -5.07 -12.99 1.43
CA ALA A 160 -5.77 -13.53 2.59
C ALA A 160 -5.36 -14.99 2.90
N PRO A 161 -5.40 -15.95 1.97
CA PRO A 161 -4.99 -17.32 2.28
C PRO A 161 -3.47 -17.48 2.39
N GLN A 162 -2.68 -16.83 1.52
CA GLN A 162 -1.26 -17.08 1.41
C GLN A 162 -0.41 -16.44 2.51
N VAL A 163 -0.74 -15.22 2.89
CA VAL A 163 0.09 -14.44 3.83
C VAL A 163 -0.62 -14.27 5.18
N ALA A 164 -1.87 -13.80 5.18
CA ALA A 164 -2.54 -13.49 6.43
C ALA A 164 -2.95 -14.77 7.19
N PHE A 165 -3.65 -15.69 6.51
CA PHE A 165 -4.17 -16.90 7.16
C PHE A 165 -3.04 -17.87 7.52
N GLY A 166 -2.02 -18.00 6.64
CA GLY A 166 -0.83 -18.79 6.92
C GLY A 166 -0.06 -18.28 8.16
N ALA A 167 0.21 -16.97 8.23
CA ALA A 167 0.87 -16.37 9.39
C ALA A 167 0.02 -16.45 10.68
N MET A 168 -1.31 -16.42 10.54
CA MET A 168 -2.24 -16.52 11.66
C MET A 168 -2.26 -17.92 12.28
N ILE A 169 -2.32 -18.97 11.46
CA ILE A 169 -2.52 -20.34 11.94
C ILE A 169 -1.19 -21.06 12.14
N MET A 170 -0.26 -20.94 11.18
CA MET A 170 1.02 -21.65 11.17
C MET A 170 2.20 -20.68 10.96
N PRO A 171 2.50 -19.84 11.93
CA PRO A 171 3.60 -18.90 11.79
C PRO A 171 4.91 -19.63 11.51
N ALA A 172 5.58 -19.30 10.41
CA ALA A 172 6.89 -19.85 10.04
C ALA A 172 6.97 -21.39 9.98
N GLY A 173 5.83 -22.08 9.65
CA GLY A 173 5.78 -23.54 9.56
C GLY A 173 5.84 -24.27 10.89
N ALA A 174 5.75 -23.55 12.01
CA ALA A 174 5.62 -24.15 13.33
C ALA A 174 4.29 -24.94 13.45
N PRO A 175 4.23 -25.96 14.33
CA PRO A 175 2.97 -26.63 14.64
C PRO A 175 1.91 -25.63 15.08
N ILE A 176 0.65 -25.93 14.79
CA ILE A 176 -0.49 -25.09 15.23
C ILE A 176 -0.46 -24.96 16.74
N ASP A 177 -0.31 -23.72 17.23
CA ASP A 177 -0.36 -23.37 18.65
C ASP A 177 -1.67 -22.63 18.91
N GLY A 178 -2.52 -23.20 19.75
CA GLY A 178 -3.82 -22.62 20.11
C GLY A 178 -3.72 -21.20 20.68
N VAL A 179 -2.63 -20.88 21.39
CA VAL A 179 -2.39 -19.52 21.91
C VAL A 179 -2.14 -18.53 20.75
N ASN A 180 -1.35 -18.92 19.78
CA ASN A 180 -1.12 -18.08 18.58
C ASN A 180 -2.41 -17.86 17.79
N VAL A 181 -3.26 -18.89 17.67
CA VAL A 181 -4.58 -18.76 17.03
C VAL A 181 -5.46 -17.76 17.79
N VAL A 182 -5.50 -17.82 19.11
CA VAL A 182 -6.27 -16.87 19.94
C VAL A 182 -5.74 -15.45 19.78
N LEU A 183 -4.43 -15.23 19.82
CA LEU A 183 -3.82 -13.93 19.63
C LEU A 183 -4.14 -13.36 18.23
N ALA A 184 -4.09 -14.19 17.21
CA ALA A 184 -4.45 -13.82 15.86
C ALA A 184 -5.95 -13.47 15.74
N LEU A 185 -6.82 -14.25 16.36
CA LEU A 185 -8.26 -13.94 16.41
C LEU A 185 -8.54 -12.63 17.13
N ILE A 186 -7.85 -12.34 18.23
CA ILE A 186 -7.98 -11.04 18.92
C ILE A 186 -7.61 -9.90 17.99
N SER A 187 -6.45 -9.97 17.33
CA SER A 187 -5.98 -8.92 16.42
C SER A 187 -6.84 -8.77 15.17
N PHE A 188 -7.58 -9.80 14.77
CA PHE A 188 -8.53 -9.80 13.68
C PHE A 188 -9.92 -9.28 14.09
N LEU A 189 -10.48 -9.81 15.19
CA LEU A 189 -11.87 -9.53 15.58
C LEU A 189 -12.03 -8.15 16.20
N VAL A 190 -11.08 -7.68 17.02
CA VAL A 190 -11.17 -6.35 17.66
C VAL A 190 -11.33 -5.22 16.65
N PRO A 191 -10.55 -5.14 15.57
CA PRO A 191 -10.78 -4.17 14.50
C PRO A 191 -12.18 -4.25 13.89
N LEU A 192 -12.64 -5.47 13.59
CA LEU A 192 -13.96 -5.68 12.99
C LEU A 192 -15.09 -5.22 13.93
N LEU A 193 -15.02 -5.58 15.21
CA LEU A 193 -15.99 -5.15 16.20
C LEU A 193 -16.04 -3.61 16.30
N LEU A 194 -14.87 -2.96 16.35
CA LEU A 194 -14.82 -1.49 16.34
C LEU A 194 -15.42 -0.90 15.07
N MET A 195 -15.18 -1.51 13.91
CA MET A 195 -15.74 -1.03 12.63
C MET A 195 -17.25 -1.21 12.55
N PHE A 196 -17.81 -2.28 13.14
CA PHE A 196 -19.25 -2.54 13.11
C PHE A 196 -20.01 -1.73 14.17
N PHE A 197 -19.49 -1.63 15.38
CA PHE A 197 -20.22 -1.01 16.49
C PHE A 197 -19.90 0.47 16.67
N VAL A 198 -18.72 0.95 16.27
CA VAL A 198 -18.37 2.38 16.34
C VAL A 198 -18.64 3.03 14.99
N LYS A 199 -19.69 3.84 14.92
CA LYS A 199 -20.13 4.44 13.64
C LYS A 199 -19.17 5.49 13.10
N LYS A 200 -18.55 6.31 13.95
CA LYS A 200 -17.65 7.42 13.59
C LYS A 200 -16.63 7.63 14.71
N GLY A 201 -15.55 8.33 14.40
CA GLY A 201 -14.59 8.81 15.40
C GLY A 201 -13.24 8.12 15.35
N PHE A 202 -12.35 8.55 16.24
CA PHE A 202 -10.97 8.07 16.34
C PHE A 202 -10.88 6.54 16.46
N PHE A 203 -11.70 5.93 17.31
CA PHE A 203 -11.68 4.48 17.54
C PHE A 203 -12.00 3.67 16.28
N ARG A 204 -12.94 4.14 15.44
CA ARG A 204 -13.23 3.49 14.16
C ARG A 204 -12.07 3.61 13.18
N ASN A 205 -11.51 4.81 13.04
CA ASN A 205 -10.43 5.06 12.09
C ASN A 205 -9.11 4.40 12.51
N SER A 206 -8.89 4.20 13.80
CA SER A 206 -7.72 3.52 14.36
C SER A 206 -7.98 2.07 14.73
N ALA A 207 -9.08 1.47 14.28
CA ALA A 207 -9.53 0.14 14.70
C ALA A 207 -8.44 -0.93 14.54
N VAL A 208 -7.74 -0.94 13.41
CA VAL A 208 -6.66 -1.91 13.11
C VAL A 208 -5.50 -1.74 14.09
N LEU A 209 -5.09 -0.49 14.37
CA LEU A 209 -4.04 -0.21 15.35
C LEU A 209 -4.43 -0.63 16.77
N ILE A 210 -5.68 -0.35 17.16
CA ILE A 210 -6.20 -0.71 18.47
C ILE A 210 -6.21 -2.22 18.64
N GLY A 211 -6.66 -2.96 17.61
CA GLY A 211 -6.65 -4.42 17.61
C GLY A 211 -5.24 -5.01 17.73
N LEU A 212 -4.28 -4.45 16.98
CA LEU A 212 -2.87 -4.80 17.07
C LEU A 212 -2.33 -4.59 18.50
N ILE A 213 -2.49 -3.37 19.04
CA ILE A 213 -1.98 -3.02 20.38
C ILE A 213 -2.63 -3.90 21.44
N PHE A 214 -3.95 -4.12 21.36
CA PHE A 214 -4.65 -4.97 22.33
C PHE A 214 -4.13 -6.40 22.30
N ALA A 215 -3.95 -7.00 21.11
CA ALA A 215 -3.38 -8.34 20.99
C ALA A 215 -1.93 -8.41 21.50
N VAL A 216 -1.12 -7.37 21.26
CA VAL A 216 0.25 -7.28 21.78
C VAL A 216 0.25 -7.21 23.31
N ILE A 217 -0.61 -6.40 23.93
CA ILE A 217 -0.74 -6.33 25.40
C ILE A 217 -1.08 -7.72 25.97
N VAL A 218 -2.04 -8.43 25.37
CA VAL A 218 -2.38 -9.79 25.78
C VAL A 218 -1.17 -10.72 25.65
N ALA A 219 -0.44 -10.66 24.52
CA ALA A 219 0.75 -11.47 24.28
C ALA A 219 1.87 -11.21 25.30
N VAL A 220 2.05 -9.95 25.71
CA VAL A 220 3.02 -9.58 26.78
C VAL A 220 2.60 -10.17 28.12
N ILE A 221 1.32 -10.05 28.50
CA ILE A 221 0.79 -10.56 29.77
C ILE A 221 0.99 -12.07 29.87
N ILE A 222 0.78 -12.82 28.77
CA ILE A 222 0.93 -14.29 28.76
C ILE A 222 2.37 -14.74 28.43
N GLY A 223 3.35 -13.83 28.39
CA GLY A 223 4.76 -14.15 28.19
C GLY A 223 5.13 -14.65 26.79
N ARG A 224 4.40 -14.24 25.75
CA ARG A 224 4.63 -14.66 24.35
C ARG A 224 5.45 -13.67 23.53
N VAL A 225 5.92 -12.59 24.12
CA VAL A 225 6.79 -11.60 23.45
C VAL A 225 8.19 -11.71 24.01
N ASP A 226 9.17 -11.97 23.16
CA ASP A 226 10.59 -11.97 23.52
C ASP A 226 11.20 -10.59 23.30
N PHE A 227 11.51 -9.91 24.40
CA PHE A 227 12.15 -8.59 24.36
C PHE A 227 13.69 -8.64 24.39
N SER A 228 14.33 -9.82 24.35
CA SER A 228 15.79 -9.96 24.40
C SER A 228 16.48 -9.18 23.27
N GLY A 229 15.98 -9.29 22.06
CA GLY A 229 16.45 -8.53 20.90
C GLY A 229 16.24 -7.01 21.05
N VAL A 230 15.16 -6.60 21.73
CA VAL A 230 14.89 -5.17 21.98
C VAL A 230 15.85 -4.60 23.03
N ALA A 231 16.19 -5.39 24.06
CA ALA A 231 17.11 -4.96 25.11
C ALA A 231 18.50 -4.63 24.55
N THR A 232 19.00 -5.47 23.64
CA THR A 232 20.32 -5.31 23.00
C THR A 232 20.32 -4.38 21.81
N ALA A 233 19.16 -4.02 21.25
CA ALA A 233 19.01 -3.13 20.11
C ALA A 233 19.57 -1.73 20.40
N GLN A 234 20.24 -1.15 19.41
CA GLN A 234 20.70 0.24 19.45
C GLN A 234 19.52 1.22 19.49
N TRP A 235 19.76 2.44 19.98
CA TRP A 235 18.71 3.46 20.06
C TRP A 235 18.42 4.13 18.71
N ILE A 236 19.45 4.37 17.91
CA ILE A 236 19.38 5.17 16.69
C ILE A 236 19.84 4.31 15.52
N THR A 237 19.11 4.38 14.42
CA THR A 237 19.51 3.81 13.13
C THR A 237 19.96 4.89 12.17
N ILE A 238 20.91 4.51 11.29
CA ILE A 238 21.34 5.36 10.18
C ILE A 238 20.84 4.71 8.89
N PRO A 239 20.24 5.48 7.94
CA PRO A 239 19.80 4.94 6.66
C PRO A 239 20.95 4.25 5.91
N ARG A 240 20.71 3.01 5.50
CA ARG A 240 21.66 2.17 4.73
C ARG A 240 21.23 2.15 3.27
N VAL A 241 22.16 2.32 2.36
CA VAL A 241 21.90 2.22 0.92
C VAL A 241 21.72 0.75 0.55
N PHE A 242 20.60 0.42 -0.07
CA PHE A 242 20.21 -0.93 -0.47
C PHE A 242 20.38 -1.98 0.63
N PRO A 243 19.69 -1.86 1.77
CA PRO A 243 19.91 -2.67 2.98
C PRO A 243 19.69 -4.17 2.77
N LEU A 244 18.92 -4.57 1.76
CA LEU A 244 18.67 -5.96 1.36
C LEU A 244 19.43 -6.36 0.10
N GLY A 245 20.40 -5.55 -0.31
CA GLY A 245 21.24 -5.77 -1.50
C GLY A 245 20.75 -5.04 -2.73
N PHE A 246 21.64 -4.94 -3.71
CA PHE A 246 21.40 -4.41 -5.05
C PHE A 246 22.14 -5.29 -6.05
N THR A 247 21.41 -5.94 -6.95
CA THR A 247 21.96 -6.81 -7.97
C THR A 247 21.47 -6.36 -9.33
N PHE A 248 22.40 -6.04 -10.23
CA PHE A 248 22.08 -5.65 -11.60
C PHE A 248 22.31 -6.85 -12.54
N ASP A 249 21.23 -7.55 -12.86
CA ASP A 249 21.17 -8.54 -13.93
C ASP A 249 20.13 -8.02 -14.93
N LEU A 250 20.56 -7.73 -16.16
CA LEU A 250 19.80 -6.97 -17.14
C LEU A 250 18.40 -7.59 -17.40
N GLY A 251 18.34 -8.89 -17.65
CA GLY A 251 17.07 -9.56 -17.96
C GLY A 251 16.06 -9.52 -16.80
N PRO A 252 16.42 -10.08 -15.64
CA PRO A 252 15.59 -10.02 -14.43
C PRO A 252 15.24 -8.59 -14.00
N VAL A 253 16.17 -7.64 -14.05
CA VAL A 253 15.92 -6.24 -13.67
C VAL A 253 14.92 -5.58 -14.60
N VAL A 254 15.01 -5.78 -15.93
CA VAL A 254 14.04 -5.22 -16.89
C VAL A 254 12.64 -5.76 -16.62
N ILE A 255 12.50 -7.08 -16.42
CA ILE A 255 11.20 -7.70 -16.11
C ILE A 255 10.62 -7.14 -14.81
N THR A 256 11.43 -7.09 -13.77
CA THR A 256 11.02 -6.56 -12.46
C THR A 256 10.66 -5.08 -12.56
N THR A 257 11.41 -4.29 -13.33
CA THR A 257 11.12 -2.88 -13.58
C THR A 257 9.74 -2.69 -14.22
N LEU A 258 9.44 -3.43 -15.28
CA LEU A 258 8.15 -3.32 -15.98
C LEU A 258 6.98 -3.72 -15.07
N LEU A 259 7.16 -4.76 -14.29
CA LEU A 259 6.17 -5.25 -13.33
C LEU A 259 5.88 -4.22 -12.23
N LEU A 260 6.92 -3.72 -11.59
CA LEU A 260 6.79 -2.73 -10.52
C LEU A 260 6.32 -1.38 -11.07
N PHE A 261 6.63 -1.05 -12.33
CA PHE A 261 6.08 0.13 -13.00
C PHE A 261 4.55 0.06 -13.13
N VAL A 262 3.98 -1.11 -13.43
CA VAL A 262 2.51 -1.29 -13.39
C VAL A 262 1.96 -1.02 -11.99
N GLY A 263 2.67 -1.45 -10.94
CA GLY A 263 2.34 -1.11 -9.55
C GLY A 263 2.35 0.40 -9.28
N TYR A 264 3.34 1.13 -9.79
CA TYR A 264 3.38 2.59 -9.72
C TYR A 264 2.20 3.25 -10.42
N LEU A 265 1.80 2.76 -11.60
CA LEU A 265 0.64 3.29 -12.32
C LEU A 265 -0.66 3.11 -11.51
N ALA A 266 -0.83 1.96 -10.86
CA ALA A 266 -1.97 1.70 -10.00
C ALA A 266 -1.97 2.60 -8.75
N ALA A 267 -0.80 2.79 -8.12
CA ALA A 267 -0.62 3.70 -6.99
C ALA A 267 -0.94 5.16 -7.37
N ILE A 268 -0.48 5.61 -8.54
CA ILE A 268 -0.78 6.94 -9.08
C ILE A 268 -2.29 7.13 -9.31
N ALA A 269 -2.96 6.11 -9.82
CA ALA A 269 -4.41 6.16 -10.04
C ALA A 269 -5.18 6.35 -8.73
N GLU A 270 -4.79 5.62 -7.68
CA GLU A 270 -5.32 5.78 -6.31
C GLU A 270 -5.04 7.19 -5.77
N ALA A 271 -3.79 7.63 -5.84
CA ALA A 271 -3.36 8.92 -5.34
C ALA A 271 -4.12 10.10 -5.97
N VAL A 272 -4.30 10.09 -7.28
CA VAL A 272 -5.05 11.14 -8.00
C VAL A 272 -6.50 11.22 -7.51
N GLY A 273 -7.13 10.07 -7.21
CA GLY A 273 -8.44 10.03 -6.59
C GLY A 273 -8.46 10.74 -5.22
N VAL A 274 -7.48 10.46 -4.37
CA VAL A 274 -7.32 11.09 -3.05
C VAL A 274 -7.08 12.60 -3.17
N TYR A 275 -6.27 13.05 -4.14
CA TYR A 275 -6.03 14.47 -4.39
C TYR A 275 -7.32 15.24 -4.67
N HIS A 276 -8.14 14.72 -5.59
CA HIS A 276 -9.39 15.36 -5.96
C HIS A 276 -10.36 15.44 -4.80
N VAL A 277 -10.57 14.35 -4.06
CA VAL A 277 -11.46 14.32 -2.89
C VAL A 277 -10.96 15.29 -1.81
N THR A 278 -9.66 15.33 -1.55
CA THR A 278 -9.08 16.27 -0.55
C THR A 278 -9.31 17.72 -0.95
N ALA A 279 -9.12 18.05 -2.22
CA ALA A 279 -9.33 19.41 -2.71
C ALA A 279 -10.82 19.81 -2.69
N GLU A 280 -11.72 18.88 -3.04
CA GLU A 280 -13.17 19.09 -2.99
C GLU A 280 -13.67 19.37 -1.59
N MET A 281 -13.10 18.74 -0.54
CA MET A 281 -13.45 19.03 0.86
C MET A 281 -13.25 20.50 1.23
N ASP A 282 -12.29 21.19 0.60
CA ASP A 282 -12.02 22.63 0.77
C ASP A 282 -12.68 23.50 -0.31
N GLY A 283 -13.49 22.91 -1.19
CA GLY A 283 -14.12 23.63 -2.31
C GLY A 283 -13.15 24.02 -3.42
N GLN A 284 -11.94 23.42 -3.47
CA GLN A 284 -10.92 23.71 -4.49
C GLN A 284 -11.04 22.75 -5.68
N LYS A 285 -10.76 23.27 -6.88
CA LYS A 285 -10.55 22.45 -8.08
C LYS A 285 -9.06 22.35 -8.35
N LEU A 286 -8.58 21.14 -8.62
CA LEU A 286 -7.18 20.92 -8.98
C LEU A 286 -6.97 21.12 -10.48
N ASP A 287 -5.95 21.91 -10.82
CA ASP A 287 -5.45 21.97 -12.19
C ASP A 287 -4.50 20.80 -12.50
N LYS A 288 -4.28 20.57 -13.79
CA LYS A 288 -3.40 19.49 -14.27
C LYS A 288 -1.96 19.63 -13.78
N THR A 289 -1.48 20.86 -13.63
CA THR A 289 -0.10 21.14 -13.20
C THR A 289 0.09 20.74 -11.75
N ARG A 290 -0.86 21.07 -10.87
CA ARG A 290 -0.82 20.71 -9.45
C ARG A 290 -0.92 19.20 -9.24
N VAL A 291 -1.80 18.53 -9.99
CA VAL A 291 -1.90 17.07 -9.98
C VAL A 291 -0.57 16.43 -10.42
N ASN A 292 0.02 16.92 -11.50
CA ASN A 292 1.29 16.40 -12.02
C ASN A 292 2.45 16.61 -11.03
N LYS A 293 2.50 17.76 -10.32
CA LYS A 293 3.46 17.98 -9.22
C LYS A 293 3.27 16.99 -8.08
N GLY A 294 2.02 16.64 -7.76
CA GLY A 294 1.70 15.60 -6.79
C GLY A 294 2.24 14.25 -7.22
N ILE A 295 1.95 13.81 -8.44
CA ILE A 295 2.44 12.53 -8.97
C ILE A 295 3.98 12.51 -9.00
N PHE A 296 4.62 13.60 -9.46
CA PHE A 296 6.08 13.72 -9.42
C PHE A 296 6.63 13.53 -8.01
N GLY A 297 6.03 14.20 -7.01
CA GLY A 297 6.50 14.09 -5.62
C GLY A 297 6.36 12.70 -5.05
N GLU A 298 5.29 11.97 -5.37
CA GLU A 298 5.13 10.57 -4.95
C GLU A 298 6.15 9.66 -5.63
N THR A 299 6.28 9.73 -6.95
CA THR A 299 7.17 8.84 -7.70
C THR A 299 8.64 9.12 -7.39
N PHE A 300 9.06 10.38 -7.42
CA PHE A 300 10.43 10.78 -7.10
C PHE A 300 10.79 10.51 -5.63
N GLY A 301 9.90 10.91 -4.70
CA GLY A 301 10.11 10.67 -3.28
C GLY A 301 10.19 9.18 -2.95
N SER A 302 9.29 8.37 -3.50
CA SER A 302 9.32 6.91 -3.37
C SER A 302 10.59 6.29 -3.96
N THR A 303 11.08 6.82 -5.08
CA THR A 303 12.32 6.35 -5.71
C THR A 303 13.52 6.59 -4.80
N ILE A 304 13.64 7.79 -4.25
CA ILE A 304 14.74 8.15 -3.34
C ILE A 304 14.66 7.33 -2.04
N THR A 305 13.48 7.22 -1.43
CA THR A 305 13.33 6.48 -0.18
C THR A 305 13.47 4.97 -0.37
N GLY A 306 13.16 4.45 -1.56
CA GLY A 306 13.40 3.06 -1.96
C GLY A 306 14.87 2.67 -1.92
N ILE A 307 15.80 3.59 -2.22
CA ILE A 307 17.26 3.36 -2.10
C ILE A 307 17.64 2.99 -0.66
N PHE A 308 16.90 3.50 0.32
CA PHE A 308 17.14 3.25 1.74
C PHE A 308 16.26 2.12 2.32
N GLY A 309 15.59 1.35 1.45
CA GLY A 309 14.80 0.18 1.86
C GLY A 309 13.32 0.46 2.13
N SER A 310 12.83 1.69 1.90
CA SER A 310 11.39 1.95 1.96
C SER A 310 10.68 1.33 0.75
N VAL A 311 9.44 0.88 0.96
CA VAL A 311 8.53 0.55 -0.14
C VAL A 311 7.91 1.85 -0.66
N PRO A 312 7.65 1.97 -1.97
CA PRO A 312 6.95 3.11 -2.54
C PRO A 312 5.66 3.44 -1.82
N THR A 313 5.46 4.73 -1.60
CA THR A 313 4.29 5.25 -0.89
C THR A 313 3.23 5.74 -1.86
N THR A 314 1.99 5.80 -1.38
CA THR A 314 0.85 6.43 -2.07
C THR A 314 0.06 7.27 -1.08
N SER A 315 -0.77 8.16 -1.61
CA SER A 315 -1.67 8.99 -0.82
C SER A 315 -2.76 8.15 -0.15
N TYR A 316 -2.81 8.20 1.17
CA TYR A 316 -3.66 7.34 1.99
C TYR A 316 -5.10 7.84 2.06
N ALA A 317 -6.02 7.09 1.45
CA ALA A 317 -7.45 7.40 1.48
C ALA A 317 -8.04 7.38 2.92
N GLN A 318 -7.46 6.59 3.82
CA GLN A 318 -7.87 6.53 5.22
C GLN A 318 -7.75 7.87 5.94
N ASN A 319 -6.78 8.70 5.55
CA ASN A 319 -6.62 10.05 6.10
C ASN A 319 -7.78 10.99 5.78
N LEU A 320 -8.44 10.78 4.64
CA LEU A 320 -9.64 11.55 4.29
C LEU A 320 -10.74 11.38 5.35
N GLY A 321 -10.89 10.15 5.88
CA GLY A 321 -11.84 9.87 6.96
C GLY A 321 -11.54 10.67 8.23
N LEU A 322 -10.26 10.81 8.58
CA LEU A 322 -9.84 11.58 9.76
C LEU A 322 -10.04 13.09 9.53
N ILE A 323 -9.70 13.60 8.34
CA ILE A 323 -9.95 14.99 7.95
C ILE A 323 -11.46 15.29 7.97
N ALA A 324 -12.28 14.43 7.37
CA ALA A 324 -13.74 14.61 7.35
C ALA A 324 -14.37 14.59 8.75
N MET A 325 -13.82 13.78 9.65
CA MET A 325 -14.31 13.66 11.03
C MET A 325 -13.93 14.86 11.89
N THR A 326 -12.68 15.33 11.77
CA THR A 326 -12.19 16.46 12.57
C THR A 326 -12.58 17.81 11.98
N GLY A 327 -12.91 17.86 10.68
CA GLY A 327 -13.10 19.12 9.95
C GLY A 327 -11.81 19.93 9.78
N VAL A 328 -10.64 19.35 10.11
CA VAL A 328 -9.34 20.02 10.07
C VAL A 328 -8.58 19.59 8.82
N GLY A 329 -8.50 20.49 7.84
CA GLY A 329 -7.78 20.30 6.59
C GLY A 329 -6.46 21.04 6.49
N ALA A 330 -5.93 21.60 7.60
CA ALA A 330 -4.70 22.37 7.57
C ALA A 330 -3.50 21.48 7.19
N ARG A 331 -2.80 21.84 6.10
CA ARG A 331 -1.60 21.09 5.65
C ARG A 331 -0.44 21.15 6.63
N SER A 332 -0.39 22.12 7.54
CA SER A 332 0.56 22.16 8.64
C SER A 332 0.47 20.94 9.56
N VAL A 333 -0.73 20.36 9.73
CA VAL A 333 -0.94 19.10 10.47
C VAL A 333 -0.14 17.96 9.83
N MET A 334 -0.13 17.88 8.48
CA MET A 334 0.67 16.86 7.78
C MET A 334 2.18 17.11 7.90
N THR A 335 2.59 18.36 8.01
CA THR A 335 4.00 18.70 8.30
C THR A 335 4.42 18.16 9.68
N PHE A 336 3.59 18.34 10.71
CA PHE A 336 3.84 17.77 12.03
C PHE A 336 3.81 16.23 12.01
N CYS A 337 2.83 15.65 11.35
CA CYS A 337 2.77 14.19 11.12
C CYS A 337 4.05 13.67 10.48
N ALA A 338 4.53 14.31 9.42
CA ALA A 338 5.74 13.93 8.70
C ALA A 338 6.99 14.02 9.57
N ILE A 339 7.14 15.10 10.33
CA ILE A 339 8.27 15.27 11.27
C ILE A 339 8.25 14.17 12.33
N LEU A 340 7.09 13.87 12.90
CA LEU A 340 6.94 12.79 13.88
C LEU A 340 7.31 11.43 13.28
N LEU A 341 6.86 11.12 12.06
CA LEU A 341 7.23 9.87 11.36
C LEU A 341 8.74 9.78 11.16
N ILE A 342 9.38 10.87 10.71
CA ILE A 342 10.84 10.89 10.49
C ILE A 342 11.58 10.67 11.81
N ILE A 343 11.21 11.38 12.88
CA ILE A 343 11.83 11.24 14.21
C ILE A 343 11.70 9.80 14.70
N LEU A 344 10.50 9.22 14.65
CA LEU A 344 10.24 7.84 15.07
C LEU A 344 11.00 6.83 14.22
N GLY A 345 11.17 7.11 12.92
CA GLY A 345 11.92 6.23 12.04
C GLY A 345 13.41 6.13 12.38
N PHE A 346 14.00 7.18 12.99
CA PHE A 346 15.37 7.10 13.52
C PHE A 346 15.46 6.32 14.84
N VAL A 347 14.34 6.10 15.54
CA VAL A 347 14.34 5.33 16.79
C VAL A 347 14.31 3.84 16.49
N TYR A 348 15.50 3.22 16.37
CA TYR A 348 15.64 1.80 16.00
C TYR A 348 14.93 0.85 16.96
N LYS A 349 14.87 1.17 18.24
CA LYS A 349 14.14 0.35 19.24
C LYS A 349 12.66 0.18 18.93
N LEU A 350 12.02 1.14 18.23
CA LEU A 350 10.63 0.98 17.79
C LEU A 350 10.51 -0.14 16.73
N GLY A 351 11.44 -0.20 15.80
CA GLY A 351 11.51 -1.29 14.84
C GLY A 351 11.80 -2.65 15.52
N ALA A 352 12.69 -2.67 16.50
CA ALA A 352 12.98 -3.85 17.29
C ALA A 352 11.75 -4.33 18.10
N ILE A 353 10.97 -3.42 18.70
CA ILE A 353 9.70 -3.76 19.37
C ILE A 353 8.73 -4.37 18.36
N ALA A 354 8.59 -3.76 17.17
CA ALA A 354 7.74 -4.31 16.13
C ALA A 354 8.20 -5.72 15.72
N ALA A 355 9.49 -5.93 15.50
CA ALA A 355 10.04 -7.24 15.13
C ALA A 355 9.88 -8.32 16.23
N ALA A 356 9.70 -7.93 17.49
CA ALA A 356 9.47 -8.82 18.62
C ALA A 356 8.00 -9.30 18.74
N ILE A 357 7.07 -8.67 18.03
CA ILE A 357 5.64 -9.04 18.07
C ILE A 357 5.44 -10.39 17.39
N PRO A 358 4.70 -11.35 18.02
CA PRO A 358 4.40 -12.63 17.43
C PRO A 358 3.75 -12.53 16.05
N MET A 359 4.22 -13.33 15.08
CA MET A 359 3.75 -13.31 13.69
C MET A 359 2.24 -13.55 13.57
N ALA A 360 1.66 -14.37 14.44
CA ALA A 360 0.24 -14.64 14.46
C ALA A 360 -0.61 -13.37 14.65
N ILE A 361 -0.15 -12.40 15.44
CA ILE A 361 -0.82 -11.10 15.64
C ILE A 361 -0.82 -10.31 14.32
N TYR A 362 0.30 -10.32 13.61
CA TYR A 362 0.36 -9.65 12.29
C TYR A 362 -0.52 -10.32 11.25
N GLY A 363 -0.61 -11.65 11.27
CA GLY A 363 -1.51 -12.40 10.40
C GLY A 363 -2.97 -11.98 10.59
N GLY A 364 -3.44 -11.94 11.83
CA GLY A 364 -4.79 -11.50 12.18
C GLY A 364 -5.03 -10.02 11.83
N THR A 365 -4.06 -9.15 12.14
CA THR A 365 -4.12 -7.73 11.77
C THR A 365 -4.20 -7.54 10.25
N LEU A 366 -3.35 -8.25 9.50
CA LEU A 366 -3.33 -8.19 8.04
C LEU A 366 -4.64 -8.68 7.44
N LEU A 367 -5.23 -9.74 7.99
CA LEU A 367 -6.53 -10.25 7.54
C LEU A 367 -7.63 -9.18 7.68
N SER A 368 -7.61 -8.38 8.75
CA SER A 368 -8.53 -7.23 8.90
C SER A 368 -8.33 -6.18 7.80
N VAL A 369 -7.08 -5.85 7.48
CA VAL A 369 -6.74 -4.90 6.41
C VAL A 369 -7.19 -5.42 5.05
N LEU A 370 -6.98 -6.72 4.79
CA LEU A 370 -7.39 -7.34 3.53
C LEU A 370 -8.91 -7.43 3.38
N ALA A 371 -9.64 -7.64 4.48
CA ALA A 371 -11.10 -7.56 4.46
C ALA A 371 -11.59 -6.17 4.04
N MET A 372 -10.93 -5.09 4.53
CA MET A 372 -11.23 -3.73 4.08
C MET A 372 -10.87 -3.53 2.59
N LEU A 373 -9.75 -4.08 2.14
CA LEU A 373 -9.34 -3.99 0.74
C LEU A 373 -10.35 -4.67 -0.20
N ILE A 374 -10.80 -5.86 0.16
CA ILE A 374 -11.87 -6.58 -0.57
C ILE A 374 -13.13 -5.72 -0.65
N ALA A 375 -13.54 -5.10 0.47
CA ALA A 375 -14.70 -4.21 0.51
C ALA A 375 -14.52 -2.98 -0.40
N VAL A 376 -13.31 -2.40 -0.46
CA VAL A 376 -12.98 -1.30 -1.39
C VAL A 376 -13.06 -1.76 -2.84
N GLY A 377 -12.54 -2.94 -3.16
CA GLY A 377 -12.65 -3.55 -4.50
C GLY A 377 -14.11 -3.71 -4.92
N ILE A 378 -14.94 -4.31 -4.06
CA ILE A 378 -16.38 -4.47 -4.29
C ILE A 378 -17.05 -3.10 -4.47
N SER A 379 -16.77 -2.13 -3.61
CA SER A 379 -17.32 -0.77 -3.71
C SER A 379 -16.92 -0.05 -4.99
N SER A 380 -15.71 -0.29 -5.47
CA SER A 380 -15.24 0.24 -6.76
C SER A 380 -16.03 -0.37 -7.91
N LEU A 381 -16.20 -1.70 -7.92
CA LEU A 381 -16.99 -2.41 -8.93
C LEU A 381 -18.45 -2.00 -8.89
N ALA A 382 -19.03 -1.75 -7.72
CA ALA A 382 -20.42 -1.32 -7.58
C ALA A 382 -20.72 0.03 -8.29
N LYS A 383 -19.71 0.87 -8.50
CA LYS A 383 -19.83 2.16 -9.20
C LYS A 383 -19.78 2.05 -10.72
N MET A 384 -19.44 0.87 -11.27
CA MET A 384 -19.38 0.69 -12.70
C MET A 384 -20.79 0.54 -13.32
N ASN A 385 -20.90 0.84 -14.60
CA ASN A 385 -22.09 0.45 -15.36
C ASN A 385 -22.03 -1.07 -15.66
N TRP A 386 -22.97 -1.81 -15.09
CA TRP A 386 -23.09 -3.27 -15.21
C TRP A 386 -23.75 -3.67 -16.54
N ASN A 387 -23.04 -3.44 -17.66
CA ASN A 387 -23.40 -3.95 -18.95
C ASN A 387 -22.64 -5.26 -19.25
N ASP A 388 -23.09 -6.00 -20.26
CA ASP A 388 -22.54 -7.32 -20.62
C ASP A 388 -21.01 -7.27 -20.83
N THR A 389 -20.49 -6.22 -21.45
CA THR A 389 -19.05 -6.05 -21.70
C THR A 389 -18.27 -5.90 -20.40
N ASN A 390 -18.70 -5.01 -19.51
CA ASN A 390 -18.03 -4.79 -18.23
C ASN A 390 -18.15 -6.01 -17.30
N MET A 391 -19.32 -6.68 -17.30
CA MET A 391 -19.52 -7.94 -16.57
C MET A 391 -18.56 -9.04 -17.08
N ALA A 392 -18.43 -9.18 -18.40
CA ALA A 392 -17.50 -10.13 -18.99
C ALA A 392 -16.04 -9.83 -18.63
N ILE A 393 -15.63 -8.55 -18.64
CA ILE A 393 -14.26 -8.12 -18.27
C ILE A 393 -13.95 -8.50 -16.82
N VAL A 394 -14.84 -8.12 -15.89
CA VAL A 394 -14.66 -8.40 -14.45
C VAL A 394 -14.73 -9.92 -14.20
N GLY A 395 -15.73 -10.59 -14.77
CA GLY A 395 -15.92 -12.03 -14.60
C GLY A 395 -14.72 -12.84 -15.09
N THR A 396 -14.19 -12.50 -16.27
CA THR A 396 -13.02 -13.18 -16.83
C THR A 396 -11.76 -12.88 -16.01
N GLY A 397 -11.52 -11.63 -15.64
CA GLY A 397 -10.39 -11.25 -14.78
C GLY A 397 -10.43 -11.96 -13.43
N CYS A 398 -11.60 -12.00 -12.78
CA CYS A 398 -11.78 -12.71 -11.52
C CYS A 398 -11.64 -14.24 -11.69
N ALA A 399 -12.20 -14.83 -12.73
CA ALA A 399 -12.10 -16.26 -12.96
C ALA A 399 -10.64 -16.71 -13.14
N VAL A 400 -9.86 -15.96 -13.93
CA VAL A 400 -8.44 -16.23 -14.14
C VAL A 400 -7.64 -16.02 -12.86
N GLY A 401 -7.88 -14.90 -12.14
CA GLY A 401 -7.17 -14.62 -10.89
C GLY A 401 -7.48 -15.63 -9.78
N VAL A 402 -8.76 -15.93 -9.54
CA VAL A 402 -9.18 -16.92 -8.53
C VAL A 402 -8.72 -18.31 -8.92
N GLY A 403 -8.82 -18.69 -10.20
CA GLY A 403 -8.30 -19.95 -10.70
C GLY A 403 -6.81 -20.13 -10.43
N ALA A 404 -6.02 -19.08 -10.63
CA ALA A 404 -4.60 -19.09 -10.32
C ALA A 404 -4.32 -19.18 -8.81
N ILE A 405 -5.17 -18.60 -7.94
CA ILE A 405 -5.06 -18.78 -6.47
C ILE A 405 -5.16 -20.27 -6.12
N PHE A 406 -6.23 -20.92 -6.57
CA PHE A 406 -6.45 -22.33 -6.27
C PHE A 406 -5.37 -23.24 -6.89
N TRP A 407 -4.91 -22.92 -8.09
CA TRP A 407 -3.83 -23.67 -8.72
C TRP A 407 -2.53 -23.57 -7.89
N ASN A 408 -2.16 -22.37 -7.44
CA ASN A 408 -0.97 -22.16 -6.58
C ASN A 408 -1.08 -22.88 -5.23
N LEU A 409 -2.29 -22.96 -4.65
CA LEU A 409 -2.53 -23.64 -3.38
C LEU A 409 -2.57 -25.16 -3.49
N SER A 410 -2.82 -25.72 -4.68
CA SER A 410 -3.02 -27.16 -4.88
C SER A 410 -1.75 -28.01 -4.74
N GLY A 411 -0.58 -27.40 -4.54
CA GLY A 411 0.72 -28.08 -4.50
C GLY A 411 1.21 -28.61 -5.86
N ALA A 412 0.31 -28.91 -6.78
CA ALA A 412 0.65 -29.33 -8.15
C ALA A 412 1.39 -28.23 -8.93
N ALA A 413 1.13 -26.99 -8.57
CA ALA A 413 1.78 -25.81 -9.17
C ALA A 413 3.25 -25.67 -8.78
N ALA A 414 3.64 -26.09 -7.57
CA ALA A 414 4.97 -25.77 -7.02
C ALA A 414 6.09 -26.33 -7.90
N GLY A 415 6.03 -27.59 -8.30
CA GLY A 415 7.02 -28.19 -9.20
C GLY A 415 6.96 -27.63 -10.61
N THR A 416 5.75 -27.42 -11.13
CA THR A 416 5.54 -26.90 -12.50
C THR A 416 6.02 -25.45 -12.61
N LEU A 417 5.69 -24.58 -11.64
CA LEU A 417 6.15 -23.19 -11.63
C LEU A 417 7.66 -23.07 -11.59
N GLN A 418 8.33 -23.88 -10.77
CA GLN A 418 9.79 -23.83 -10.64
C GLN A 418 10.51 -24.28 -11.93
N SER A 419 9.90 -25.11 -12.76
CA SER A 419 10.46 -25.54 -14.04
C SER A 419 10.27 -24.53 -15.18
N LEU A 420 9.39 -23.53 -15.01
CA LEU A 420 9.14 -22.52 -16.03
C LEU A 420 10.20 -21.43 -16.03
N HIS A 421 10.33 -20.75 -17.18
CA HIS A 421 11.14 -19.53 -17.22
C HIS A 421 10.63 -18.51 -16.19
N PRO A 422 11.53 -17.80 -15.47
CA PRO A 422 11.14 -16.91 -14.38
C PRO A 422 10.04 -15.89 -14.70
N ILE A 423 9.95 -15.42 -15.94
CA ILE A 423 8.87 -14.51 -16.36
C ILE A 423 7.47 -15.13 -16.14
N TRP A 424 7.32 -16.42 -16.48
CA TRP A 424 6.06 -17.15 -16.31
C TRP A 424 5.80 -17.44 -14.84
N GLN A 425 6.85 -17.69 -14.04
CA GLN A 425 6.72 -17.85 -12.59
C GLN A 425 6.09 -16.60 -11.95
N ILE A 426 6.49 -15.39 -12.39
CA ILE A 426 5.92 -14.13 -11.89
C ILE A 426 4.45 -14.00 -12.27
N PHE A 427 4.11 -14.20 -13.54
CA PHE A 427 2.73 -13.99 -13.99
C PHE A 427 1.78 -15.04 -13.39
N LEU A 428 2.15 -16.32 -13.46
CA LEU A 428 1.31 -17.40 -12.94
C LEU A 428 1.36 -17.52 -11.41
N GLY A 429 2.49 -17.14 -10.81
CA GLY A 429 2.65 -17.09 -9.36
C GLY A 429 1.98 -15.88 -8.70
N ASN A 430 1.52 -14.88 -9.48
CA ASN A 430 0.80 -13.72 -8.97
C ASN A 430 -0.63 -13.65 -9.52
N PRO A 431 -1.60 -14.29 -8.85
CA PRO A 431 -2.98 -14.35 -9.30
C PRO A 431 -3.64 -12.98 -9.50
N ALA A 432 -3.33 -12.02 -8.59
CA ALA A 432 -3.88 -10.67 -8.67
C ALA A 432 -3.40 -9.93 -9.93
N LEU A 433 -2.10 -10.05 -10.25
CA LEU A 433 -1.53 -9.47 -11.45
C LEU A 433 -2.13 -10.10 -12.72
N LEU A 434 -2.23 -11.43 -12.73
CA LEU A 434 -2.74 -12.17 -13.90
C LEU A 434 -4.18 -11.76 -14.20
N GLY A 435 -5.06 -11.77 -13.19
CA GLY A 435 -6.45 -11.36 -13.36
C GLY A 435 -6.61 -9.90 -13.74
N PHE A 436 -5.78 -9.01 -13.16
CA PHE A 436 -5.73 -7.61 -13.53
C PHE A 436 -5.32 -7.40 -14.99
N LEU A 437 -4.27 -8.07 -15.46
CA LEU A 437 -3.80 -7.95 -16.83
C LEU A 437 -4.88 -8.39 -17.83
N VAL A 438 -5.58 -9.48 -17.53
CA VAL A 438 -6.70 -9.94 -18.35
C VAL A 438 -7.80 -8.89 -18.40
N ALA A 439 -8.21 -8.35 -17.26
CA ALA A 439 -9.24 -7.30 -17.21
C ALA A 439 -8.79 -6.03 -17.96
N TRP A 440 -7.52 -5.62 -17.79
CA TRP A 440 -6.97 -4.44 -18.47
C TRP A 440 -6.88 -4.61 -19.99
N ILE A 441 -6.41 -5.76 -20.48
CA ILE A 441 -6.33 -6.07 -21.92
C ILE A 441 -7.74 -6.09 -22.52
N LEU A 442 -8.68 -6.79 -21.91
CA LEU A 442 -10.06 -6.85 -22.39
C LEU A 442 -10.72 -5.47 -22.41
N HIS A 443 -10.54 -4.66 -21.35
CA HIS A 443 -11.04 -3.30 -21.29
C HIS A 443 -10.41 -2.41 -22.38
N SER A 444 -9.11 -2.55 -22.60
CA SER A 444 -8.40 -1.79 -23.62
C SER A 444 -8.86 -2.11 -25.04
N ILE A 445 -9.22 -3.37 -25.31
CA ILE A 445 -9.69 -3.82 -26.63
C ILE A 445 -11.16 -3.43 -26.85
N PHE A 446 -12.02 -3.67 -25.86
CA PHE A 446 -13.48 -3.62 -26.09
C PHE A 446 -14.17 -2.33 -25.65
N VAL A 447 -13.53 -1.53 -24.77
CA VAL A 447 -14.15 -0.32 -24.20
C VAL A 447 -13.45 0.97 -24.62
N LEU A 448 -12.12 1.03 -24.58
CA LEU A 448 -11.37 2.25 -24.93
C LEU A 448 -11.62 2.75 -26.37
N PRO A 449 -11.64 1.91 -27.41
CA PRO A 449 -11.86 2.37 -28.79
C PRO A 449 -13.23 3.02 -29.01
N LYS A 450 -14.28 2.52 -28.32
CA LYS A 450 -15.66 3.02 -28.48
C LYS A 450 -15.86 4.45 -27.95
N LYS A 451 -15.10 4.89 -26.95
CA LYS A 451 -15.17 6.27 -26.43
C LYS A 451 -14.57 7.29 -27.37
N THR A 452 -13.62 6.91 -28.19
CA THR A 452 -12.99 7.81 -29.19
C THR A 452 -13.91 8.03 -30.40
N ALA A 453 -14.67 7.04 -30.79
CA ALA A 453 -15.60 7.13 -31.91
C ALA A 453 -16.81 8.04 -31.68
N VAL A 454 -17.33 8.09 -30.44
CA VAL A 454 -18.52 8.92 -30.08
C VAL A 454 -18.18 10.41 -30.00
N VAL A 455 -16.94 10.80 -29.76
CA VAL A 455 -16.51 12.20 -29.71
C VAL A 455 -16.34 12.79 -31.12
N SER A 456 -16.07 11.96 -32.13
CA SER A 456 -15.89 12.42 -33.53
C SER A 456 -17.20 12.66 -34.30
N VAL A 457 -18.34 12.15 -33.82
CA VAL A 457 -19.66 12.29 -34.51
C VAL A 457 -20.44 13.52 -34.03
N LYS A 458 -20.01 14.25 -32.99
CA LYS A 458 -20.67 15.46 -32.50
C LYS A 458 -20.10 16.78 -33.00
N THR A 459 -19.21 16.74 -33.99
CA THR A 459 -18.61 17.95 -34.62
C THR A 459 -18.78 17.96 -36.16
N ALA A 460 -19.84 17.34 -36.65
CA ALA A 460 -20.26 17.48 -38.07
C ALA A 460 -21.61 18.19 -38.17
#